data_ee100140c0fe2291d097b682cbb0ac48
#
_entry.id   ee100140c0fe2291d097b682cbb0ac48
#
_cell.length_a   1.000
_cell.length_b   1.000
_cell.length_c   1.000
_cell.angle_alpha   90.00
_cell.angle_beta   90.00
_cell.angle_gamma   90.00
#
_symmetry.space_group_name_H-M   'P 1'
#
loop_
_entity.id
_entity.type
_entity.pdbx_description
1 polymer ?
#
loop_
_entity_poly.entity_id
_entity_poly.type
_entity_poly.pdbx_seq_one_letter_code
_entity_poly.pdbx_strand_id
1 'polypeptide(L)'
;MKNSSILSAIIGGTFFAVPYLGLSVGILPSLAIGAVAFGAGELVFYSKEKKDEISINKDFKDVLLEAKTNNKKILSMIPKIEDNELKNWIKEINETISKIIDTIERKPEKYKDIEKFFDYYVPVTLNILDKYDEIENQGLNSEDSKKFMIQTKKMIEKINIAFKNQLSNLYQSDIINLDAEMKVFDNMLKSDGYDTNSDFNIQNKE
;
A
#
# COMPACT_ATOMS: atom_id res chain seq x y z
N MET A 1 -18.44 0.72 -7.73
CA MET A 1 -19.80 1.05 -8.23
C MET A 1 -20.04 0.68 -9.70
N LYS A 2 -19.07 0.87 -10.61
CA LYS A 2 -19.34 0.66 -12.06
C LYS A 2 -19.49 -0.81 -12.48
N ASN A 3 -18.86 -1.75 -11.78
CA ASN A 3 -18.83 -3.17 -12.19
C ASN A 3 -20.04 -3.99 -11.69
N SER A 4 -20.58 -3.66 -10.50
CA SER A 4 -21.80 -4.33 -9.97
C SER A 4 -23.01 -4.08 -10.82
N SER A 5 -23.26 -2.83 -11.21
CA SER A 5 -24.39 -2.47 -12.07
C SER A 5 -24.31 -3.08 -13.47
N ILE A 6 -23.10 -3.25 -14.02
CA ILE A 6 -22.89 -3.92 -15.29
C ILE A 6 -23.23 -5.42 -15.18
N LEU A 7 -22.79 -6.09 -14.11
CA LEU A 7 -23.13 -7.50 -13.87
C LEU A 7 -24.62 -7.71 -13.67
N SER A 8 -25.26 -6.84 -12.86
CA SER A 8 -26.70 -6.89 -12.65
C SER A 8 -27.49 -6.65 -13.94
N ALA A 9 -27.01 -5.77 -14.82
CA ALA A 9 -27.61 -5.51 -16.12
C ALA A 9 -27.50 -6.74 -17.07
N ILE A 10 -26.38 -7.44 -17.07
CA ILE A 10 -26.18 -8.67 -17.84
C ILE A 10 -27.14 -9.76 -17.34
N ILE A 11 -27.25 -9.96 -16.02
CA ILE A 11 -28.15 -10.94 -15.42
C ILE A 11 -29.61 -10.59 -15.76
N GLY A 12 -30.05 -9.34 -15.52
CA GLY A 12 -31.39 -8.90 -15.85
C GLY A 12 -31.73 -9.06 -17.34
N GLY A 13 -30.78 -8.74 -18.22
CA GLY A 13 -30.91 -8.91 -19.66
C GLY A 13 -31.06 -10.37 -20.10
N THR A 14 -30.31 -11.29 -19.52
CA THR A 14 -30.44 -12.73 -19.82
C THR A 14 -31.76 -13.30 -19.31
N PHE A 15 -32.20 -12.93 -18.10
CA PHE A 15 -33.49 -13.33 -17.54
C PHE A 15 -34.71 -12.73 -18.28
N PHE A 16 -34.51 -11.64 -19.02
CA PHE A 16 -35.50 -11.12 -19.95
C PHE A 16 -35.48 -11.87 -21.29
N ALA A 17 -34.29 -12.02 -21.90
CA ALA A 17 -34.13 -12.54 -23.25
C ALA A 17 -34.52 -14.04 -23.40
N VAL A 18 -34.15 -14.87 -22.42
CA VAL A 18 -34.42 -16.31 -22.45
C VAL A 18 -35.93 -16.63 -22.43
N PRO A 19 -36.76 -16.07 -21.51
CA PRO A 19 -38.19 -16.27 -21.54
C PRO A 19 -38.86 -15.68 -22.77
N TYR A 20 -38.45 -14.53 -23.24
CA TYR A 20 -39.04 -13.84 -24.36
C TYR A 20 -38.76 -14.55 -25.70
N LEU A 21 -37.48 -14.89 -25.96
CA LEU A 21 -37.05 -15.51 -27.25
C LEU A 21 -37.10 -17.01 -27.23
N GLY A 22 -36.85 -17.67 -26.10
CA GLY A 22 -36.74 -19.11 -26.02
C GLY A 22 -38.03 -19.82 -25.64
N LEU A 23 -38.86 -19.21 -24.80
CA LEU A 23 -40.11 -19.82 -24.30
C LEU A 23 -41.39 -19.16 -24.83
N SER A 24 -41.27 -18.19 -25.74
CA SER A 24 -42.38 -17.43 -26.31
C SER A 24 -43.30 -16.79 -25.26
N VAL A 25 -42.75 -16.45 -24.11
CA VAL A 25 -43.46 -15.72 -23.05
C VAL A 25 -43.66 -14.28 -23.48
N GLY A 26 -44.86 -13.74 -23.25
CA GLY A 26 -45.19 -12.35 -23.66
C GLY A 26 -44.20 -11.30 -23.09
N ILE A 27 -44.09 -10.16 -23.77
CA ILE A 27 -43.19 -9.07 -23.40
C ILE A 27 -43.33 -8.62 -21.95
N LEU A 28 -44.57 -8.41 -21.48
CA LEU A 28 -44.87 -7.89 -20.11
C LEU A 28 -44.39 -8.87 -19.02
N PRO A 29 -44.65 -10.17 -19.05
CA PRO A 29 -44.14 -11.12 -18.08
C PRO A 29 -42.59 -11.24 -18.13
N SER A 30 -41.97 -11.22 -19.32
CA SER A 30 -40.53 -11.30 -19.49
C SER A 30 -39.83 -10.04 -18.90
N LEU A 31 -40.41 -8.87 -19.06
CA LEU A 31 -39.92 -7.62 -18.47
C LEU A 31 -39.99 -7.65 -16.94
N ALA A 32 -41.07 -8.19 -16.37
CA ALA A 32 -41.18 -8.35 -14.92
C ALA A 32 -40.13 -9.29 -14.35
N ILE A 33 -39.86 -10.43 -15.00
CA ILE A 33 -38.81 -11.37 -14.60
C ILE A 33 -37.43 -10.72 -14.68
N GLY A 34 -37.14 -10.00 -15.76
CA GLY A 34 -35.87 -9.27 -15.93
C GLY A 34 -35.65 -8.18 -14.88
N ALA A 35 -36.68 -7.42 -14.52
CA ALA A 35 -36.63 -6.39 -13.51
C ALA A 35 -36.39 -6.95 -12.09
N VAL A 36 -37.05 -8.06 -11.75
CA VAL A 36 -36.83 -8.75 -10.45
C VAL A 36 -35.41 -9.31 -10.38
N ALA A 37 -34.93 -9.94 -11.46
CA ALA A 37 -33.56 -10.49 -11.51
C ALA A 37 -32.49 -9.40 -11.42
N PHE A 38 -32.72 -8.24 -12.06
CA PHE A 38 -31.83 -7.07 -11.94
C PHE A 38 -31.80 -6.53 -10.51
N GLY A 39 -32.97 -6.31 -9.89
CA GLY A 39 -33.07 -5.80 -8.52
C GLY A 39 -32.47 -6.77 -7.49
N ALA A 40 -32.69 -8.06 -7.63
CA ALA A 40 -32.03 -9.07 -6.79
C ALA A 40 -30.51 -9.09 -6.98
N GLY A 41 -30.04 -8.97 -8.22
CA GLY A 41 -28.62 -8.85 -8.54
C GLY A 41 -27.98 -7.64 -7.85
N GLU A 42 -28.58 -6.46 -7.96
CA GLU A 42 -28.12 -5.22 -7.30
C GLU A 42 -28.00 -5.41 -5.76
N LEU A 43 -29.01 -5.98 -5.11
CA LEU A 43 -29.01 -6.21 -3.66
C LEU A 43 -27.90 -7.17 -3.22
N VAL A 44 -27.67 -8.25 -3.96
CA VAL A 44 -26.64 -9.25 -3.64
C VAL A 44 -25.24 -8.67 -3.82
N PHE A 45 -24.98 -7.99 -4.95
CA PHE A 45 -23.68 -7.41 -5.23
C PHE A 45 -23.38 -6.21 -4.32
N TYR A 46 -24.35 -5.35 -4.03
CA TYR A 46 -24.21 -4.26 -3.08
C TYR A 46 -23.92 -4.74 -1.66
N SER A 47 -24.59 -5.81 -1.22
CA SER A 47 -24.36 -6.41 0.10
C SER A 47 -22.97 -7.04 0.21
N LYS A 48 -22.45 -7.62 -0.88
CA LYS A 48 -21.10 -8.21 -0.93
C LYS A 48 -20.02 -7.12 -0.91
N GLU A 49 -20.13 -6.10 -1.76
CA GLU A 49 -19.20 -4.95 -1.76
C GLU A 49 -19.12 -4.29 -0.38
N LYS A 50 -20.26 -4.07 0.27
CA LYS A 50 -20.30 -3.45 1.61
C LYS A 50 -19.68 -4.32 2.69
N LYS A 51 -19.81 -5.65 2.60
CA LYS A 51 -19.14 -6.60 3.51
C LYS A 51 -17.64 -6.60 3.33
N ASP A 52 -17.17 -6.61 2.07
CA ASP A 52 -15.75 -6.59 1.74
C ASP A 52 -15.10 -5.26 2.16
N GLU A 53 -15.79 -4.13 1.96
CA GLU A 53 -15.33 -2.80 2.39
C GLU A 53 -15.25 -2.64 3.92
N ILE A 54 -16.19 -3.24 4.67
CA ILE A 54 -16.19 -3.24 6.15
C ILE A 54 -15.07 -4.13 6.68
N SER A 55 -14.82 -5.30 6.08
CA SER A 55 -13.74 -6.20 6.50
C SER A 55 -12.36 -5.61 6.20
N ILE A 56 -12.15 -5.07 5.01
CA ILE A 56 -10.92 -4.38 4.62
C ILE A 56 -10.63 -3.19 5.55
N ASN A 57 -11.64 -2.40 5.91
CA ASN A 57 -11.47 -1.25 6.82
C ASN A 57 -11.10 -1.66 8.26
N LYS A 58 -11.59 -2.81 8.74
CA LYS A 58 -11.25 -3.31 10.06
C LYS A 58 -9.82 -3.86 10.08
N ASP A 59 -9.49 -4.74 9.14
CA ASP A 59 -8.17 -5.33 9.02
C ASP A 59 -7.10 -4.24 8.81
N PHE A 60 -7.38 -3.24 7.98
CA PHE A 60 -6.51 -2.09 7.73
C PHE A 60 -6.21 -1.28 9.00
N LYS A 61 -7.23 -1.00 9.83
CA LYS A 61 -7.04 -0.27 11.10
C LYS A 61 -6.21 -1.06 12.10
N ASP A 62 -6.44 -2.36 12.18
CA ASP A 62 -5.73 -3.25 13.09
C ASP A 62 -4.25 -3.35 12.70
N VAL A 63 -3.96 -3.50 11.40
CA VAL A 63 -2.58 -3.51 10.88
C VAL A 63 -1.87 -2.17 11.11
N LEU A 64 -2.52 -1.04 10.88
CA LEU A 64 -1.91 0.26 11.17
C LEU A 64 -1.64 0.48 12.65
N LEU A 65 -2.53 0.03 13.53
CA LEU A 65 -2.32 0.08 14.98
C LEU A 65 -1.13 -0.77 15.40
N GLU A 66 -1.02 -1.97 14.85
CA GLU A 66 0.11 -2.87 15.08
C GLU A 66 1.41 -2.26 14.54
N ALA A 67 1.41 -1.71 13.32
CA ALA A 67 2.56 -1.04 12.73
C ALA A 67 3.04 0.14 13.58
N LYS A 68 2.14 0.99 14.07
CA LYS A 68 2.45 2.07 15.01
C LYS A 68 3.04 1.55 16.32
N THR A 69 2.50 0.46 16.82
CA THR A 69 2.98 -0.18 18.06
C THR A 69 4.39 -0.72 17.87
N ASN A 70 4.64 -1.43 16.78
CA ASN A 70 5.96 -1.97 16.44
C ASN A 70 6.98 -0.85 16.21
N ASN A 71 6.59 0.24 15.53
CA ASN A 71 7.46 1.41 15.33
C ASN A 71 7.83 2.10 16.64
N LYS A 72 6.89 2.21 17.59
CA LYS A 72 7.19 2.72 18.95
C LYS A 72 8.16 1.81 19.70
N LYS A 73 8.04 0.49 19.55
CA LYS A 73 8.99 -0.46 20.15
C LYS A 73 10.39 -0.26 19.55
N ILE A 74 10.53 -0.15 18.21
CA ILE A 74 11.80 0.14 17.55
C ILE A 74 12.40 1.44 18.10
N LEU A 75 11.60 2.49 18.24
CA LEU A 75 12.05 3.77 18.83
C LEU A 75 12.58 3.58 20.26
N SER A 76 11.93 2.77 21.08
CA SER A 76 12.33 2.51 22.48
C SER A 76 13.63 1.70 22.61
N MET A 77 14.09 1.06 21.54
CA MET A 77 15.34 0.30 21.53
C MET A 77 16.56 1.17 21.24
N ILE A 78 16.39 2.31 20.55
CA ILE A 78 17.50 3.20 20.17
C ILE A 78 18.43 3.54 21.37
N PRO A 79 17.92 3.95 22.54
CA PRO A 79 18.79 4.28 23.69
C PRO A 79 19.50 3.06 24.28
N LYS A 80 19.02 1.85 24.02
CA LYS A 80 19.57 0.62 24.60
C LYS A 80 20.80 0.10 23.83
N ILE A 81 20.85 0.32 22.53
CA ILE A 81 21.94 -0.11 21.66
C ILE A 81 23.21 0.70 21.95
N GLU A 82 24.37 0.07 22.03
CA GLU A 82 25.63 0.75 22.29
C GLU A 82 26.29 1.28 21.00
N ASP A 83 26.21 0.55 19.90
CA ASP A 83 26.82 0.90 18.61
C ASP A 83 26.14 2.15 17.99
N ASN A 84 26.90 3.23 17.87
CA ASN A 84 26.40 4.52 17.37
C ASN A 84 25.95 4.48 15.89
N GLU A 85 26.61 3.70 15.07
CA GLU A 85 26.25 3.58 13.66
C GLU A 85 24.94 2.81 13.51
N LEU A 86 24.77 1.73 14.26
CA LEU A 86 23.53 0.96 14.34
C LEU A 86 22.39 1.81 14.89
N LYS A 87 22.62 2.62 15.93
CA LYS A 87 21.63 3.59 16.44
C LYS A 87 21.12 4.51 15.35
N ASN A 88 22.01 5.04 14.52
CA ASN A 88 21.63 5.93 13.44
C ASN A 88 20.75 5.23 12.40
N TRP A 89 21.09 4.00 11.99
CA TRP A 89 20.27 3.23 11.06
C TRP A 89 18.90 2.89 11.67
N ILE A 90 18.84 2.51 12.94
CA ILE A 90 17.56 2.22 13.62
C ILE A 90 16.68 3.48 13.67
N LYS A 91 17.28 4.65 13.94
CA LYS A 91 16.56 5.93 13.91
C LYS A 91 15.99 6.23 12.52
N GLU A 92 16.79 6.06 11.47
CA GLU A 92 16.36 6.26 10.09
C GLU A 92 15.25 5.28 9.69
N ILE A 93 15.34 4.00 10.12
CA ILE A 93 14.31 2.97 9.94
C ILE A 93 13.00 3.42 10.61
N ASN A 94 13.05 3.86 11.88
CA ASN A 94 11.89 4.34 12.62
C ASN A 94 11.23 5.55 11.93
N GLU A 95 12.00 6.53 11.49
CA GLU A 95 11.51 7.69 10.76
C GLU A 95 10.88 7.29 9.41
N THR A 96 11.48 6.33 8.70
CA THR A 96 10.97 5.83 7.42
C THR A 96 9.65 5.08 7.61
N ILE A 97 9.55 4.21 8.62
CA ILE A 97 8.29 3.54 8.97
C ILE A 97 7.20 4.57 9.30
N SER A 98 7.53 5.61 10.09
CA SER A 98 6.57 6.68 10.40
C SER A 98 6.04 7.36 9.13
N LYS A 99 6.93 7.73 8.20
CA LYS A 99 6.53 8.35 6.91
C LYS A 99 5.66 7.42 6.05
N ILE A 100 5.95 6.12 6.06
CA ILE A 100 5.13 5.12 5.36
C ILE A 100 3.73 5.05 6.01
N ILE A 101 3.64 4.94 7.34
CA ILE A 101 2.38 4.93 8.08
C ILE A 101 1.55 6.19 7.74
N ASP A 102 2.15 7.37 7.86
CA ASP A 102 1.49 8.65 7.57
C ASP A 102 1.01 8.72 6.10
N THR A 103 1.78 8.14 5.18
CA THR A 103 1.40 8.10 3.76
C THR A 103 0.19 7.21 3.55
N ILE A 104 0.16 6.03 4.16
CA ILE A 104 -0.96 5.09 4.04
C ILE A 104 -2.21 5.58 4.77
N GLU A 105 -2.08 6.30 5.87
CA GLU A 105 -3.22 6.95 6.53
C GLU A 105 -3.88 8.00 5.62
N ARG A 106 -3.09 8.74 4.84
CA ARG A 106 -3.59 9.73 3.87
C ARG A 106 -4.05 9.13 2.56
N LYS A 107 -3.50 7.99 2.15
CA LYS A 107 -3.73 7.30 0.88
C LYS A 107 -3.97 5.79 1.12
N PRO A 108 -5.12 5.41 1.72
CA PRO A 108 -5.41 4.02 2.07
C PRO A 108 -5.42 3.07 0.86
N GLU A 109 -5.69 3.57 -0.33
CA GLU A 109 -5.67 2.81 -1.58
C GLU A 109 -4.29 2.20 -1.88
N LYS A 110 -3.20 2.80 -1.36
CA LYS A 110 -1.83 2.29 -1.53
C LYS A 110 -1.46 1.16 -0.56
N TYR A 111 -2.33 0.82 0.40
CA TYR A 111 -2.05 -0.21 1.40
C TYR A 111 -1.74 -1.57 0.77
N LYS A 112 -2.47 -1.97 -0.27
CA LYS A 112 -2.26 -3.25 -0.95
C LYS A 112 -0.85 -3.42 -1.53
N ASP A 113 -0.20 -2.32 -1.90
CA ASP A 113 1.15 -2.34 -2.47
C ASP A 113 2.22 -2.61 -1.42
N ILE A 114 1.88 -2.42 -0.12
CA ILE A 114 2.81 -2.52 1.00
C ILE A 114 2.31 -3.37 2.17
N GLU A 115 1.25 -4.14 1.99
CA GLU A 115 0.70 -5.04 3.03
C GLU A 115 1.82 -5.88 3.67
N LYS A 116 2.65 -6.54 2.86
CA LYS A 116 3.78 -7.34 3.32
C LYS A 116 4.83 -6.54 4.13
N PHE A 117 4.93 -5.23 3.91
CA PHE A 117 5.84 -4.38 4.68
C PHE A 117 5.43 -4.33 6.15
N PHE A 118 4.15 -4.16 6.42
CA PHE A 118 3.62 -4.10 7.77
C PHE A 118 3.49 -5.47 8.43
N ASP A 119 3.03 -6.47 7.67
CA ASP A 119 2.74 -7.80 8.22
C ASP A 119 3.99 -8.65 8.47
N TYR A 120 5.08 -8.36 7.76
CA TYR A 120 6.28 -9.18 7.80
C TYR A 120 7.55 -8.39 8.06
N TYR A 121 7.87 -7.37 7.25
CA TYR A 121 9.20 -6.74 7.34
C TYR A 121 9.38 -5.92 8.62
N VAL A 122 8.40 -5.18 9.08
CA VAL A 122 8.48 -4.40 10.32
C VAL A 122 8.56 -5.30 11.56
N PRO A 123 7.69 -6.33 11.74
CA PRO A 123 7.81 -7.27 12.87
C PRO A 123 9.12 -8.04 12.89
N VAL A 124 9.61 -8.51 11.73
CA VAL A 124 10.89 -9.24 11.65
C VAL A 124 12.06 -8.31 12.00
N THR A 125 12.02 -7.06 11.57
CA THR A 125 13.06 -6.06 11.94
C THR A 125 13.10 -5.87 13.45
N LEU A 126 11.94 -5.71 14.09
CA LEU A 126 11.87 -5.61 15.54
C LEU A 126 12.47 -6.83 16.24
N ASN A 127 12.12 -8.04 15.81
CA ASN A 127 12.65 -9.28 16.37
C ASN A 127 14.18 -9.39 16.22
N ILE A 128 14.74 -8.95 15.08
CA ILE A 128 16.19 -8.93 14.86
C ILE A 128 16.86 -7.96 15.85
N LEU A 129 16.28 -6.78 16.08
CA LEU A 129 16.79 -5.80 17.01
C LEU A 129 16.70 -6.26 18.46
N ASP A 130 15.58 -6.90 18.86
CA ASP A 130 15.43 -7.50 20.19
C ASP A 130 16.51 -8.54 20.47
N LYS A 131 16.82 -9.39 19.48
CA LYS A 131 17.87 -10.40 19.63
C LYS A 131 19.27 -9.80 19.67
N TYR A 132 19.51 -8.73 18.92
CA TYR A 132 20.76 -8.00 18.98
C TYR A 132 20.99 -7.41 20.37
N ASP A 133 20.01 -6.68 20.91
CA ASP A 133 20.05 -6.08 22.26
C ASP A 133 20.26 -7.16 23.35
N GLU A 134 19.57 -8.30 23.25
CA GLU A 134 19.73 -9.42 24.17
C GLU A 134 21.18 -9.93 24.19
N ILE A 135 21.79 -10.14 23.02
CA ILE A 135 23.16 -10.67 22.91
C ILE A 135 24.20 -9.62 23.31
N GLU A 136 24.02 -8.33 22.92
CA GLU A 136 24.87 -7.23 23.32
C GLU A 136 24.94 -7.13 24.85
N ASN A 137 23.77 -7.16 25.52
CA ASN A 137 23.68 -7.05 27.00
C ASN A 137 24.24 -8.24 27.76
N GLN A 138 24.32 -9.44 27.13
CA GLN A 138 24.96 -10.61 27.73
C GLN A 138 26.49 -10.52 27.77
N GLY A 139 27.11 -9.61 27.04
CA GLY A 139 28.56 -9.43 26.98
C GLY A 139 29.30 -10.67 26.46
N LEU A 140 28.66 -11.47 25.61
CA LEU A 140 29.22 -12.73 25.09
C LEU A 140 30.41 -12.44 24.16
N ASN A 141 31.59 -12.99 24.52
CA ASN A 141 32.83 -12.82 23.77
C ASN A 141 33.21 -14.00 22.87
N SER A 142 32.31 -14.95 22.63
CA SER A 142 32.54 -16.06 21.69
C SER A 142 32.71 -15.56 20.25
N GLU A 143 33.44 -16.33 19.43
CA GLU A 143 33.55 -16.03 17.98
C GLU A 143 32.18 -16.03 17.30
N ASP A 144 31.25 -16.89 17.72
CA ASP A 144 29.91 -16.98 17.15
C ASP A 144 29.07 -15.75 17.51
N SER A 145 29.16 -15.23 18.75
CA SER A 145 28.46 -14.01 19.14
C SER A 145 28.98 -12.78 18.38
N LYS A 146 30.31 -12.64 18.26
CA LYS A 146 30.93 -11.55 17.48
C LYS A 146 30.49 -11.60 16.01
N LYS A 147 30.51 -12.79 15.41
CA LYS A 147 30.08 -13.01 14.04
C LYS A 147 28.59 -12.66 13.86
N PHE A 148 27.73 -13.08 14.80
CA PHE A 148 26.32 -12.73 14.81
C PHE A 148 26.10 -11.20 14.85
N MET A 149 26.78 -10.48 15.76
CA MET A 149 26.68 -9.04 15.90
C MET A 149 27.05 -8.31 14.59
N ILE A 150 28.15 -8.73 13.95
CA ILE A 150 28.59 -8.16 12.66
C ILE A 150 27.57 -8.44 11.56
N GLN A 151 27.05 -9.66 11.49
CA GLN A 151 26.05 -10.03 10.47
C GLN A 151 24.72 -9.28 10.67
N THR A 152 24.31 -9.12 11.92
CA THR A 152 23.09 -8.38 12.26
C THR A 152 23.24 -6.90 11.90
N LYS A 153 24.36 -6.26 12.23
CA LYS A 153 24.65 -4.89 11.85
C LYS A 153 24.54 -4.70 10.32
N LYS A 154 25.16 -5.57 9.52
CA LYS A 154 25.03 -5.55 8.05
C LYS A 154 23.61 -5.78 7.57
N MET A 155 22.82 -6.58 8.27
CA MET A 155 21.41 -6.81 7.93
C MET A 155 20.58 -5.57 8.19
N ILE A 156 20.77 -4.87 9.32
CA ILE A 156 20.05 -3.63 9.65
C ILE A 156 20.37 -2.51 8.65
N GLU A 157 21.63 -2.40 8.19
CA GLU A 157 22.00 -1.49 7.10
C GLU A 157 21.18 -1.76 5.83
N LYS A 158 21.11 -3.04 5.41
CA LYS A 158 20.30 -3.44 4.25
C LYS A 158 18.82 -3.17 4.42
N ILE A 159 18.28 -3.40 5.62
CA ILE A 159 16.88 -3.11 5.95
C ILE A 159 16.63 -1.61 5.85
N ASN A 160 17.52 -0.77 6.35
CA ASN A 160 17.42 0.68 6.24
C ASN A 160 17.31 1.14 4.79
N ILE A 161 18.19 0.64 3.92
CA ILE A 161 18.16 0.94 2.47
C ILE A 161 16.86 0.43 1.84
N ALA A 162 16.46 -0.80 2.15
CA ALA A 162 15.24 -1.40 1.61
C ALA A 162 13.97 -0.62 2.01
N PHE A 163 13.91 -0.13 3.25
CA PHE A 163 12.77 0.65 3.75
C PHE A 163 12.70 2.02 3.08
N LYS A 164 13.84 2.70 2.87
CA LYS A 164 13.90 3.95 2.10
C LYS A 164 13.42 3.74 0.66
N ASN A 165 13.82 2.65 0.03
CA ASN A 165 13.35 2.29 -1.31
C ASN A 165 11.83 2.01 -1.31
N GLN A 166 11.30 1.33 -0.28
CA GLN A 166 9.87 1.09 -0.16
C GLN A 166 9.08 2.40 -0.05
N LEU A 167 9.57 3.36 0.74
CA LEU A 167 8.97 4.70 0.83
C LEU A 167 9.01 5.41 -0.53
N SER A 168 10.14 5.36 -1.24
CA SER A 168 10.28 5.96 -2.58
C SER A 168 9.28 5.34 -3.58
N ASN A 169 9.13 4.02 -3.56
CA ASN A 169 8.21 3.31 -4.45
C ASN A 169 6.74 3.73 -4.25
N LEU A 170 6.34 4.08 -3.02
CA LEU A 170 4.99 4.60 -2.75
C LEU A 170 4.68 5.91 -3.49
N TYR A 171 5.69 6.70 -3.83
CA TYR A 171 5.53 7.97 -4.53
C TYR A 171 5.83 7.88 -6.03
N GLN A 172 6.33 6.75 -6.52
CA GLN A 172 6.78 6.63 -7.92
C GLN A 172 5.65 6.90 -8.92
N SER A 173 4.45 6.37 -8.68
CA SER A 173 3.29 6.64 -9.54
C SER A 173 2.88 8.12 -9.51
N ASP A 174 2.94 8.76 -8.35
CA ASP A 174 2.61 10.18 -8.20
C ASP A 174 3.61 11.06 -8.95
N ILE A 175 4.90 10.71 -8.90
CA ILE A 175 5.98 11.43 -9.60
C ILE A 175 5.79 11.30 -11.12
N ILE A 176 5.49 10.10 -11.63
CA ILE A 176 5.26 9.87 -13.07
C ILE A 176 4.03 10.67 -13.55
N ASN A 177 2.95 10.67 -12.79
CA ASN A 177 1.74 11.42 -13.16
C ASN A 177 1.99 12.91 -13.15
N LEU A 178 2.69 13.45 -12.15
CA LEU A 178 3.03 14.87 -12.07
C LEU A 178 3.96 15.30 -13.21
N ASP A 179 4.93 14.48 -13.60
CA ASP A 179 5.79 14.75 -14.75
C ASP A 179 4.99 14.86 -16.06
N ALA A 180 4.01 13.98 -16.25
CA ALA A 180 3.10 14.04 -17.38
C ALA A 180 2.23 15.31 -17.36
N GLU A 181 1.67 15.67 -16.19
CA GLU A 181 0.89 16.90 -16.02
C GLU A 181 1.73 18.16 -16.28
N MET A 182 2.96 18.21 -15.78
CA MET A 182 3.88 19.31 -16.01
C MET A 182 4.19 19.50 -17.50
N LYS A 183 4.41 18.41 -18.25
CA LYS A 183 4.63 18.47 -19.71
C LYS A 183 3.42 19.00 -20.46
N VAL A 184 2.22 18.58 -20.07
CA VAL A 184 0.98 19.13 -20.66
C VAL A 184 0.84 20.60 -20.36
N PHE A 185 1.08 21.01 -19.12
CA PHE A 185 0.98 22.39 -18.68
C PHE A 185 2.02 23.29 -19.41
N ASP A 186 3.26 22.85 -19.56
CA ASP A 186 4.31 23.55 -20.30
C ASP A 186 3.91 23.77 -21.77
N ASN A 187 3.34 22.75 -22.42
CA ASN A 187 2.83 22.87 -23.78
C ASN A 187 1.67 23.87 -23.88
N MET A 188 0.77 23.92 -22.88
CA MET A 188 -0.31 24.89 -22.82
C MET A 188 0.23 26.31 -22.64
N LEU A 189 1.18 26.53 -21.75
CA LEU A 189 1.84 27.83 -21.55
C LEU A 189 2.49 28.34 -22.84
N LYS A 190 3.21 27.46 -23.55
CA LYS A 190 3.80 27.80 -24.84
C LYS A 190 2.75 28.17 -25.90
N SER A 191 1.65 27.42 -25.94
CA SER A 191 0.54 27.68 -26.86
C SER A 191 -0.15 29.02 -26.59
N ASP A 192 -0.23 29.42 -25.32
CA ASP A 192 -0.84 30.67 -24.87
C ASP A 192 0.11 31.88 -24.97
N GLY A 193 1.35 31.67 -25.49
CA GLY A 193 2.33 32.74 -25.71
C GLY A 193 3.18 33.08 -24.47
N TYR A 194 3.11 32.28 -23.42
CA TYR A 194 4.00 32.40 -22.28
C TYR A 194 5.30 31.62 -22.54
N ASP A 195 6.14 32.16 -23.44
CA ASP A 195 7.43 31.55 -23.75
C ASP A 195 8.42 31.82 -22.61
N THR A 196 8.48 30.88 -21.66
CA THR A 196 9.52 30.87 -20.64
C THR A 196 10.72 30.13 -21.23
N ASN A 197 11.74 30.88 -21.72
CA ASN A 197 13.08 30.36 -22.04
C ASN A 197 13.78 29.78 -20.79
N SER A 198 13.19 28.81 -20.12
CA SER A 198 13.80 28.01 -19.07
C SER A 198 13.65 26.55 -19.43
N ASP A 199 14.69 26.02 -20.08
CA ASP A 199 14.86 24.59 -20.26
C ASP A 199 14.75 23.84 -18.92
N PHE A 200 13.58 23.27 -18.66
CA PHE A 200 13.45 22.21 -17.66
C PHE A 200 14.07 20.93 -18.25
N ASN A 201 15.37 20.97 -18.47
CA ASN A 201 16.15 19.82 -18.88
C ASN A 201 16.57 19.06 -17.60
N ILE A 202 15.69 18.20 -17.10
CA ILE A 202 16.10 17.15 -16.17
C ILE A 202 16.87 16.13 -17.02
N GLN A 203 18.17 16.38 -17.19
CA GLN A 203 19.07 15.37 -17.76
C GLN A 203 19.11 14.20 -16.82
N ASN A 204 18.51 13.07 -17.23
CA ASN A 204 18.85 11.75 -16.76
C ASN A 204 20.35 11.53 -17.04
N LYS A 205 21.19 11.72 -16.01
CA LYS A 205 22.56 11.18 -16.04
C LYS A 205 22.45 9.70 -15.65
N GLU A 206 22.84 8.88 -16.59
CA GLU A 206 23.13 7.45 -16.48
C GLU A 206 24.09 7.14 -15.31
#